data_88105779d0b25a9efa7eced92d4b2eab
#
_entry.id   88105779d0b25a9efa7eced92d4b2eab
#
_cell.length_a   1.000
_cell.length_b   1.000
_cell.length_c   1.000
_cell.angle_alpha   90.00
_cell.angle_beta   90.00
_cell.angle_gamma   90.00
#
_symmetry.space_group_name_H-M   'P 1'
#
loop_
_entity.id
_entity.type
_entity.pdbx_description
1 polymer ?
#
loop_
_entity_poly.entity_id
_entity_poly.type
_entity_poly.pdbx_seq_one_letter_code
_entity_poly.pdbx_strand_id
1 'polypeptide(L)'
;IESIIDEDIDMENYFIDTLNTMPGESPTLLLFGNTWKYIQINPFILDTSTVLQVFTKVDSISEIQGIGFSNNEKEIKYSFSGLETLDIEEWIPVYQGAHQQGAWYSYRLPIGNDWLAWYDTLSAIDQIKFINDHDDTTSNPGNIYFSMIRDLTPDLPIPPKVSINYTYDDIRNGIDVELVSILFESSVQDTDSYSFSYHWDFGDGQTSNEPNPSHDYIIQDDHEYSIMLIVEDETGKQGFATTTIEVDQGNSSFPI
;
A
#
# COMPACT_ATOMS: atom_id res chain seq x y z
N ILE A 1 -21.54 -6.96 9.29
CA ILE A 1 -21.49 -8.16 8.43
C ILE A 1 -22.89 -8.34 7.90
N GLU A 2 -23.02 -8.40 6.59
CA GLU A 2 -24.29 -8.54 5.89
C GLU A 2 -24.40 -9.95 5.29
N SER A 3 -25.61 -10.44 5.13
CA SER A 3 -25.87 -11.73 4.49
C SER A 3 -25.97 -11.54 2.99
N ILE A 4 -25.40 -12.46 2.22
CA ILE A 4 -25.69 -12.60 0.81
C ILE A 4 -26.87 -13.53 0.72
N ILE A 5 -27.98 -13.02 0.21
CA ILE A 5 -29.13 -13.85 -0.15
C ILE A 5 -28.82 -14.34 -1.56
N ASP A 6 -28.20 -15.50 -1.67
CA ASP A 6 -28.11 -16.22 -2.93
C ASP A 6 -29.38 -17.09 -3.10
N GLU A 7 -29.55 -17.70 -4.27
CA GLU A 7 -30.72 -18.49 -4.62
C GLU A 7 -30.99 -19.64 -3.66
N ASP A 8 -29.99 -20.08 -2.90
CA ASP A 8 -30.07 -21.07 -1.86
C ASP A 8 -30.01 -20.44 -0.46
N ILE A 9 -30.86 -20.87 0.38
CA ILE A 9 -31.19 -20.35 1.71
C ILE A 9 -29.94 -20.10 2.56
N ASP A 10 -29.48 -18.86 2.63
CA ASP A 10 -28.50 -18.43 3.64
C ASP A 10 -29.15 -18.56 5.02
N MET A 11 -28.70 -19.51 5.81
CA MET A 11 -29.26 -19.84 7.13
C MET A 11 -28.80 -18.87 8.22
N GLU A 12 -28.12 -17.76 7.92
CA GLU A 12 -27.57 -16.79 8.88
C GLU A 12 -26.72 -17.44 10.00
N ASN A 13 -26.10 -18.55 9.72
CA ASN A 13 -25.33 -19.32 10.68
C ASN A 13 -23.93 -18.78 10.83
N TYR A 14 -23.77 -17.63 11.47
CA TYR A 14 -22.46 -17.10 11.81
C TYR A 14 -22.37 -16.71 13.28
N PHE A 15 -21.15 -16.67 13.79
CA PHE A 15 -20.86 -16.31 15.17
C PHE A 15 -19.52 -15.59 15.29
N ILE A 16 -19.46 -14.55 16.12
CA ILE A 16 -18.18 -13.93 16.49
C ILE A 16 -17.65 -14.66 17.73
N ASP A 17 -16.65 -15.50 17.50
CA ASP A 17 -16.06 -16.34 18.53
C ASP A 17 -14.88 -15.63 19.20
N THR A 18 -14.95 -15.49 20.52
CA THR A 18 -13.90 -14.90 21.35
C THR A 18 -13.05 -15.94 22.08
N LEU A 19 -13.41 -17.22 21.97
CA LEU A 19 -12.74 -18.33 22.64
C LEU A 19 -11.80 -19.11 21.70
N ASN A 20 -12.24 -19.34 20.46
CA ASN A 20 -11.44 -20.01 19.43
C ASN A 20 -10.68 -18.98 18.57
N THR A 21 -9.77 -18.25 19.19
CA THR A 21 -8.94 -17.24 18.51
C THR A 21 -7.55 -17.80 18.20
N MET A 22 -6.89 -17.22 17.22
CA MET A 22 -5.44 -17.39 17.10
C MET A 22 -4.74 -16.81 18.34
N PRO A 23 -3.66 -17.41 18.83
CA PRO A 23 -2.91 -16.87 19.94
C PRO A 23 -2.48 -15.42 19.72
N GLY A 24 -2.94 -14.52 20.60
CA GLY A 24 -2.63 -13.09 20.53
C GLY A 24 -3.52 -12.25 19.60
N GLU A 25 -4.56 -12.84 19.01
CA GLU A 25 -5.42 -12.18 18.01
C GLU A 25 -6.84 -11.92 18.53
N SER A 26 -7.52 -11.05 17.80
CA SER A 26 -8.91 -10.63 18.06
C SER A 26 -9.94 -11.74 17.78
N PRO A 27 -11.22 -11.51 18.12
CA PRO A 27 -12.29 -12.46 17.83
C PRO A 27 -12.29 -12.92 16.37
N THR A 28 -12.70 -14.16 16.16
CA THR A 28 -12.80 -14.79 14.85
C THR A 28 -14.24 -14.82 14.35
N LEU A 29 -14.43 -14.83 13.04
CA LEU A 29 -15.71 -15.09 12.40
C LEU A 29 -15.83 -16.59 12.16
N LEU A 30 -16.79 -17.23 12.81
CA LEU A 30 -17.20 -18.61 12.53
C LEU A 30 -18.38 -18.61 11.57
N LEU A 31 -18.28 -19.38 10.50
CA LEU A 31 -19.40 -19.75 9.63
C LEU A 31 -19.68 -21.24 9.75
N PHE A 32 -20.95 -21.62 9.67
CA PHE A 32 -21.41 -23.02 9.69
C PHE A 32 -22.72 -23.20 8.90
N GLY A 33 -22.93 -24.38 8.34
CA GLY A 33 -24.05 -24.61 7.43
C GLY A 33 -23.87 -23.88 6.11
N ASN A 34 -24.93 -23.76 5.32
CA ASN A 34 -24.88 -22.96 4.09
C ASN A 34 -24.91 -21.48 4.45
N THR A 35 -23.74 -20.83 4.44
CA THR A 35 -23.60 -19.46 4.97
C THR A 35 -22.57 -18.66 4.19
N TRP A 36 -23.05 -17.61 3.56
CA TRP A 36 -22.25 -16.64 2.85
C TRP A 36 -22.42 -15.28 3.50
N LYS A 37 -21.33 -14.67 3.95
CA LYS A 37 -21.30 -13.33 4.59
C LYS A 37 -20.32 -12.41 3.90
N TYR A 38 -20.65 -11.15 3.87
CA TYR A 38 -19.72 -10.15 3.35
C TYR A 38 -19.56 -8.94 4.27
N ILE A 39 -18.46 -8.26 4.09
CA ILE A 39 -18.21 -6.95 4.65
C ILE A 39 -17.87 -5.97 3.52
N GLN A 40 -18.42 -4.77 3.63
CA GLN A 40 -18.02 -3.67 2.78
C GLN A 40 -16.75 -3.03 3.36
N ILE A 41 -15.77 -2.78 2.53
CA ILE A 41 -14.53 -2.11 2.88
C ILE A 41 -14.38 -0.81 2.10
N ASN A 42 -13.50 0.09 2.53
CA ASN A 42 -13.09 1.19 1.68
C ASN A 42 -12.43 0.63 0.41
N PRO A 43 -12.63 1.25 -0.76
CA PRO A 43 -12.02 0.77 -1.99
C PRO A 43 -10.51 0.57 -1.83
N PHE A 44 -10.06 -0.66 -2.03
CA PHE A 44 -8.67 -1.09 -1.97
C PHE A 44 -8.16 -1.34 -3.38
N ILE A 45 -7.21 -0.51 -3.84
CA ILE A 45 -6.69 -0.55 -5.21
C ILE A 45 -5.72 -1.72 -5.34
N LEU A 46 -5.97 -2.60 -6.31
CA LEU A 46 -5.08 -3.71 -6.62
C LEU A 46 -3.98 -3.28 -7.58
N ASP A 47 -2.77 -3.77 -7.34
CA ASP A 47 -1.67 -3.80 -8.28
C ASP A 47 -1.10 -5.22 -8.42
N THR A 48 -0.17 -5.44 -9.33
CA THR A 48 0.40 -6.77 -9.58
C THR A 48 1.18 -7.34 -8.39
N SER A 49 1.61 -6.51 -7.46
CA SER A 49 2.32 -6.93 -6.25
C SER A 49 1.38 -7.25 -5.08
N THR A 50 0.08 -6.94 -5.22
CA THR A 50 -0.89 -7.11 -4.13
C THR A 50 -1.00 -8.56 -3.68
N VAL A 51 -0.64 -8.81 -2.42
CA VAL A 51 -0.72 -10.11 -1.75
C VAL A 51 -1.45 -9.95 -0.43
N LEU A 52 -2.55 -10.66 -0.27
CA LEU A 52 -3.27 -10.71 1.00
C LEU A 52 -2.98 -12.02 1.73
N GLN A 53 -2.78 -11.97 3.03
CA GLN A 53 -2.68 -13.15 3.90
C GLN A 53 -3.97 -13.33 4.67
N VAL A 54 -4.55 -14.52 4.57
CA VAL A 54 -5.78 -14.90 5.26
C VAL A 54 -5.48 -16.04 6.23
N PHE A 55 -6.02 -15.97 7.45
CA PHE A 55 -5.90 -17.00 8.46
C PHE A 55 -7.23 -17.69 8.67
N THR A 56 -7.24 -19.02 8.51
CA THR A 56 -8.45 -19.84 8.64
C THR A 56 -8.20 -21.07 9.50
N LYS A 57 -9.27 -21.58 10.10
CA LYS A 57 -9.30 -22.90 10.75
C LYS A 57 -10.58 -23.63 10.35
N VAL A 58 -10.44 -24.83 9.83
CA VAL A 58 -11.56 -25.70 9.47
C VAL A 58 -11.70 -26.79 10.51
N ASP A 59 -12.79 -26.82 11.25
CA ASP A 59 -13.07 -27.90 12.21
C ASP A 59 -13.84 -29.05 11.56
N SER A 60 -14.66 -28.76 10.56
CA SER A 60 -15.30 -29.78 9.72
C SER A 60 -15.46 -29.29 8.28
N ILE A 61 -15.25 -30.20 7.33
CA ILE A 61 -15.26 -29.90 5.91
C ILE A 61 -16.71 -29.84 5.40
N SER A 62 -17.01 -28.82 4.62
CA SER A 62 -18.26 -28.60 3.87
C SER A 62 -18.04 -28.89 2.38
N GLU A 63 -18.97 -28.48 1.53
CA GLU A 63 -18.83 -28.58 0.07
C GLU A 63 -17.78 -27.62 -0.43
N ILE A 64 -17.86 -26.33 -0.07
CA ILE A 64 -16.83 -25.33 -0.36
C ILE A 64 -16.62 -24.44 0.85
N GLN A 65 -15.37 -24.18 1.19
CA GLN A 65 -14.99 -23.24 2.24
C GLN A 65 -13.93 -22.29 1.71
N GLY A 66 -14.26 -21.00 1.65
CA GLY A 66 -13.41 -20.07 0.94
C GLY A 66 -13.62 -18.61 1.29
N ILE A 67 -12.98 -17.76 0.51
CA ILE A 67 -13.06 -16.30 0.61
C ILE A 67 -13.16 -15.70 -0.79
N GLY A 68 -13.97 -14.65 -0.93
CA GLY A 68 -14.11 -13.88 -2.15
C GLY A 68 -13.70 -12.42 -1.96
N PHE A 69 -13.21 -11.82 -3.03
CA PHE A 69 -12.92 -10.40 -3.13
C PHE A 69 -13.62 -9.84 -4.35
N SER A 70 -14.37 -8.77 -4.19
CA SER A 70 -15.21 -8.28 -5.27
C SER A 70 -15.36 -6.76 -5.29
N ASN A 71 -15.88 -6.29 -6.40
CA ASN A 71 -16.52 -5.00 -6.55
C ASN A 71 -17.88 -5.21 -7.24
N ASN A 72 -18.57 -4.13 -7.63
CA ASN A 72 -19.89 -4.22 -8.25
C ASN A 72 -19.96 -5.01 -9.55
N GLU A 73 -18.82 -5.26 -10.22
CA GLU A 73 -18.78 -5.84 -11.57
C GLU A 73 -18.04 -7.18 -11.62
N LYS A 74 -17.07 -7.38 -10.72
CA LYS A 74 -16.10 -8.46 -10.80
C LYS A 74 -15.86 -9.09 -9.44
N GLU A 75 -15.58 -10.39 -9.45
CA GLU A 75 -15.28 -11.17 -8.25
C GLU A 75 -14.20 -12.20 -8.51
N ILE A 76 -13.34 -12.44 -7.54
CA ILE A 76 -12.40 -13.55 -7.50
C ILE A 76 -12.61 -14.33 -6.21
N LYS A 77 -12.64 -15.65 -6.28
CA LYS A 77 -12.92 -16.54 -5.15
C LYS A 77 -11.79 -17.53 -4.96
N TYR A 78 -11.39 -17.74 -3.72
CA TYR A 78 -10.37 -18.72 -3.31
C TYR A 78 -11.01 -19.79 -2.41
N SER A 79 -10.78 -21.06 -2.73
CA SER A 79 -11.20 -22.17 -1.89
C SER A 79 -10.06 -22.69 -1.04
N PHE A 80 -10.29 -22.84 0.27
CA PHE A 80 -9.30 -23.35 1.23
C PHE A 80 -9.50 -24.83 1.52
N SER A 81 -10.73 -25.27 1.55
CA SER A 81 -11.12 -26.66 1.74
C SER A 81 -12.50 -26.91 1.16
N GLY A 82 -12.90 -28.17 1.09
CA GLY A 82 -14.22 -28.61 0.63
C GLY A 82 -14.15 -29.86 -0.21
N LEU A 83 -15.29 -30.49 -0.40
CA LEU A 83 -15.41 -31.70 -1.20
C LEU A 83 -15.44 -31.40 -2.70
N GLU A 84 -15.84 -30.19 -3.09
CA GLU A 84 -16.05 -29.75 -4.47
C GLU A 84 -14.97 -28.82 -5.02
N THR A 85 -13.94 -28.54 -4.24
CA THR A 85 -12.88 -27.55 -4.59
C THR A 85 -12.09 -27.84 -5.87
N LEU A 86 -12.17 -29.02 -6.42
CA LEU A 86 -11.36 -29.45 -7.58
C LEU A 86 -12.06 -29.28 -8.92
N ASP A 87 -13.37 -29.10 -8.95
CA ASP A 87 -14.19 -29.16 -10.16
C ASP A 87 -14.92 -27.86 -10.51
N ILE A 88 -14.70 -26.76 -9.74
CA ILE A 88 -15.45 -25.51 -9.91
C ILE A 88 -14.63 -24.48 -10.70
N GLU A 89 -15.05 -24.18 -11.92
CA GLU A 89 -14.40 -23.27 -12.86
C GLU A 89 -14.23 -21.82 -12.33
N GLU A 90 -15.01 -21.40 -11.34
CA GLU A 90 -15.04 -20.02 -10.82
C GLU A 90 -14.16 -19.80 -9.58
N TRP A 91 -13.47 -20.84 -9.09
CA TRP A 91 -12.69 -20.79 -7.86
C TRP A 91 -11.22 -21.06 -8.10
N ILE A 92 -10.37 -20.34 -7.38
CA ILE A 92 -8.93 -20.60 -7.33
C ILE A 92 -8.64 -21.49 -6.12
N PRO A 93 -8.30 -22.76 -6.31
CA PRO A 93 -7.97 -23.63 -5.20
C PRO A 93 -6.59 -23.28 -4.65
N VAL A 94 -6.53 -22.93 -3.36
CA VAL A 94 -5.27 -22.68 -2.63
C VAL A 94 -4.95 -23.81 -1.66
N TYR A 95 -5.75 -24.85 -1.69
CA TYR A 95 -5.56 -26.06 -0.91
C TYR A 95 -4.33 -26.84 -1.39
N GLN A 96 -3.42 -27.12 -0.46
CA GLN A 96 -2.19 -27.87 -0.73
C GLN A 96 -2.10 -29.11 0.18
N GLY A 97 -2.85 -30.14 -0.15
CA GLY A 97 -2.82 -31.42 0.58
C GLY A 97 -3.81 -31.53 1.75
N ALA A 98 -3.63 -32.52 2.62
CA ALA A 98 -4.58 -32.79 3.69
C ALA A 98 -4.61 -31.68 4.74
N HIS A 99 -5.72 -30.96 4.81
CA HIS A 99 -5.99 -29.99 5.85
C HIS A 99 -6.17 -30.73 7.19
N GLN A 100 -5.37 -30.40 8.18
CA GLN A 100 -5.59 -30.93 9.50
C GLN A 100 -6.75 -30.19 10.14
N GLN A 101 -7.88 -30.87 10.36
CA GLN A 101 -9.04 -30.28 11.02
C GLN A 101 -8.66 -29.75 12.41
N GLY A 102 -9.18 -28.60 12.75
CA GLY A 102 -8.94 -27.93 14.02
C GLY A 102 -7.62 -27.16 14.12
N ALA A 103 -6.79 -27.17 13.10
CA ALA A 103 -5.56 -26.38 13.07
C ALA A 103 -5.73 -25.06 12.32
N TRP A 104 -5.02 -24.03 12.77
CA TRP A 104 -4.92 -22.75 12.06
C TRP A 104 -3.95 -22.84 10.91
N TYR A 105 -4.38 -22.35 9.75
CA TYR A 105 -3.55 -22.20 8.54
C TYR A 105 -3.54 -20.76 8.08
N SER A 106 -2.47 -20.36 7.40
CA SER A 106 -2.39 -19.09 6.72
C SER A 106 -2.15 -19.28 5.24
N TYR A 107 -2.90 -18.56 4.43
CA TYR A 107 -2.81 -18.58 2.98
C TYR A 107 -2.36 -17.21 2.49
N ARG A 108 -1.42 -17.21 1.55
CA ARG A 108 -1.01 -16.00 0.82
C ARG A 108 -1.67 -16.03 -0.54
N LEU A 109 -2.50 -15.04 -0.78
CA LEU A 109 -3.32 -14.90 -1.98
C LEU A 109 -2.73 -13.79 -2.84
N PRO A 110 -2.10 -14.10 -4.00
CA PRO A 110 -1.53 -13.09 -4.90
C PRO A 110 -2.66 -12.42 -5.72
N ILE A 111 -3.59 -11.79 -5.01
CA ILE A 111 -4.86 -11.29 -5.56
C ILE A 111 -4.66 -10.34 -6.74
N GLY A 112 -3.60 -9.54 -6.75
CA GLY A 112 -3.34 -8.61 -7.86
C GLY A 112 -3.00 -9.33 -9.16
N ASN A 113 -2.12 -10.34 -9.09
CA ASN A 113 -1.77 -11.15 -10.26
C ASN A 113 -2.94 -12.02 -10.73
N ASP A 114 -3.65 -12.66 -9.78
CA ASP A 114 -4.78 -13.52 -10.11
C ASP A 114 -5.94 -12.72 -10.72
N TRP A 115 -6.21 -11.52 -10.18
CA TRP A 115 -7.19 -10.60 -10.76
C TRP A 115 -6.84 -10.17 -12.18
N LEU A 116 -5.56 -9.80 -12.41
CA LEU A 116 -5.09 -9.43 -13.74
C LEU A 116 -5.19 -10.60 -14.73
N ALA A 117 -4.83 -11.82 -14.29
CA ALA A 117 -4.93 -13.02 -15.12
C ALA A 117 -6.38 -13.37 -15.47
N TRP A 118 -7.33 -13.04 -14.60
CA TRP A 118 -8.75 -13.35 -14.79
C TRP A 118 -9.48 -12.30 -15.64
N TYR A 119 -9.12 -11.04 -15.49
CA TYR A 119 -9.87 -9.92 -16.06
C TYR A 119 -9.09 -9.04 -17.04
N ASP A 120 -7.82 -9.32 -17.31
CA ASP A 120 -6.90 -8.53 -18.15
C ASP A 120 -6.70 -7.07 -17.69
N THR A 121 -7.34 -6.65 -16.60
CA THR A 121 -7.27 -5.28 -16.07
C THR A 121 -7.35 -5.30 -14.54
N LEU A 122 -6.52 -4.50 -13.88
CA LEU A 122 -6.62 -4.27 -12.45
C LEU A 122 -7.76 -3.30 -12.13
N SER A 123 -8.35 -3.46 -10.95
CA SER A 123 -9.37 -2.55 -10.41
C SER A 123 -9.27 -2.48 -8.89
N ALA A 124 -10.11 -1.67 -8.26
CA ALA A 124 -10.29 -1.73 -6.82
C ALA A 124 -11.29 -2.83 -6.44
N ILE A 125 -11.11 -3.38 -5.23
CA ILE A 125 -12.11 -4.19 -4.53
C ILE A 125 -12.70 -3.35 -3.41
N ASP A 126 -13.96 -3.57 -3.09
CA ASP A 126 -14.67 -2.89 -2.00
C ASP A 126 -15.47 -3.84 -1.12
N GLN A 127 -15.43 -5.13 -1.41
CA GLN A 127 -16.16 -6.14 -0.67
C GLN A 127 -15.30 -7.39 -0.45
N ILE A 128 -15.40 -7.96 0.75
CA ILE A 128 -14.81 -9.26 1.12
C ILE A 128 -15.93 -10.19 1.51
N LYS A 129 -15.96 -11.39 0.92
CA LYS A 129 -16.93 -12.44 1.18
C LYS A 129 -16.30 -13.59 1.93
N PHE A 130 -16.99 -14.10 2.94
CA PHE A 130 -16.62 -15.28 3.73
C PHE A 130 -17.62 -16.37 3.42
N ILE A 131 -17.14 -17.57 3.10
CA ILE A 131 -17.97 -18.59 2.49
C ILE A 131 -17.79 -19.92 3.22
N ASN A 132 -18.92 -20.51 3.64
CA ASN A 132 -19.07 -21.90 4.01
C ASN A 132 -20.31 -22.42 3.27
N ASP A 133 -20.09 -22.99 2.09
CA ASP A 133 -21.13 -23.46 1.20
C ASP A 133 -21.54 -24.89 1.54
N HIS A 134 -22.86 -25.13 1.60
CA HIS A 134 -23.41 -26.44 1.93
C HIS A 134 -24.89 -26.49 1.50
N ASP A 135 -25.13 -26.87 0.29
CA ASP A 135 -26.48 -27.03 -0.26
C ASP A 135 -26.95 -28.49 -0.30
N ASP A 136 -26.04 -29.46 -0.12
CA ASP A 136 -26.36 -30.88 0.00
C ASP A 136 -26.92 -31.25 1.41
N THR A 137 -28.07 -31.85 1.44
CA THR A 137 -28.72 -32.27 2.70
C THR A 137 -28.15 -33.56 3.28
N THR A 138 -27.21 -34.21 2.62
CA THR A 138 -26.69 -35.57 2.99
C THR A 138 -25.31 -35.53 3.62
N SER A 139 -24.56 -34.45 3.47
CA SER A 139 -23.21 -34.27 3.99
C SER A 139 -23.19 -33.49 5.32
N ASN A 140 -22.02 -33.41 5.93
CA ASN A 140 -21.83 -32.58 7.12
C ASN A 140 -21.81 -31.09 6.71
N PRO A 141 -22.63 -30.26 7.36
CA PRO A 141 -22.70 -28.83 7.01
C PRO A 141 -21.38 -28.03 7.19
N GLY A 142 -20.37 -28.64 7.77
CA GLY A 142 -19.06 -28.03 7.90
C GLY A 142 -19.03 -26.78 8.78
N ASN A 143 -17.83 -26.36 9.11
CA ASN A 143 -17.60 -25.08 9.74
C ASN A 143 -16.18 -24.57 9.47
N ILE A 144 -16.03 -23.25 9.32
CA ILE A 144 -14.79 -22.57 9.11
C ILE A 144 -14.70 -21.28 9.95
N TYR A 145 -13.51 -21.04 10.48
CA TYR A 145 -13.18 -19.82 11.21
C TYR A 145 -12.27 -18.96 10.34
N PHE A 146 -12.56 -17.67 10.31
CA PHE A 146 -11.71 -16.65 9.74
C PHE A 146 -11.21 -15.73 10.85
N SER A 147 -9.91 -15.51 10.91
CA SER A 147 -9.31 -14.59 11.87
C SER A 147 -8.96 -13.27 11.17
N MET A 148 -7.75 -13.10 10.80
CA MET A 148 -7.22 -11.86 10.30
C MET A 148 -6.98 -11.91 8.79
N ILE A 149 -7.19 -10.78 8.13
CA ILE A 149 -6.70 -10.54 6.77
C ILE A 149 -5.61 -9.47 6.88
N ARG A 150 -4.42 -9.77 6.39
CA ARG A 150 -3.27 -8.87 6.37
C ARG A 150 -2.91 -8.54 4.94
N ASP A 151 -2.66 -7.28 4.69
CA ASP A 151 -1.99 -6.84 3.47
C ASP A 151 -0.49 -7.15 3.62
N LEU A 152 0.03 -7.98 2.72
CA LEU A 152 1.46 -8.29 2.60
C LEU A 152 2.04 -7.66 1.33
N THR A 153 1.27 -6.82 0.65
CA THR A 153 1.78 -6.05 -0.48
C THR A 153 3.03 -5.32 -0.01
N PRO A 154 4.17 -5.49 -0.67
CA PRO A 154 5.34 -4.71 -0.33
C PRO A 154 4.98 -3.23 -0.42
N ASP A 155 5.22 -2.48 0.62
CA ASP A 155 5.13 -1.02 0.53
C ASP A 155 6.03 -0.61 -0.63
N LEU A 156 5.43 -0.11 -1.70
CA LEU A 156 6.22 0.40 -2.83
C LEU A 156 6.92 1.65 -2.30
N PRO A 157 8.25 1.70 -2.35
CA PRO A 157 8.97 2.89 -1.88
C PRO A 157 8.42 4.13 -2.56
N ILE A 158 8.02 5.12 -1.78
CA ILE A 158 7.43 6.36 -2.26
C ILE A 158 8.55 7.37 -2.43
N PRO A 159 8.66 8.07 -3.58
CA PRO A 159 9.65 9.12 -3.71
C PRO A 159 9.44 10.24 -2.69
N PRO A 160 10.49 10.77 -2.07
CA PRO A 160 10.40 11.89 -1.15
C PRO A 160 9.80 13.12 -1.83
N LYS A 161 8.88 13.79 -1.13
CA LYS A 161 8.36 15.09 -1.55
C LYS A 161 9.30 16.18 -1.08
N VAL A 162 9.90 16.89 -2.02
CA VAL A 162 10.97 17.87 -1.79
C VAL A 162 10.47 19.28 -2.05
N SER A 163 10.90 20.24 -1.23
CA SER A 163 10.76 21.67 -1.51
C SER A 163 12.02 22.43 -1.08
N ILE A 164 12.24 23.58 -1.72
CA ILE A 164 13.37 24.48 -1.48
C ILE A 164 12.81 25.77 -0.88
N ASN A 165 13.44 26.22 0.22
CA ASN A 165 13.36 27.60 0.71
C ASN A 165 14.77 28.20 0.63
N TYR A 166 14.85 29.51 0.53
CA TYR A 166 16.13 30.19 0.56
C TYR A 166 16.00 31.59 1.18
N THR A 167 17.10 32.08 1.74
CA THR A 167 17.24 33.44 2.28
C THR A 167 18.57 34.04 1.85
N TYR A 168 18.57 35.31 1.50
CA TYR A 168 19.76 36.05 1.29
C TYR A 168 20.38 36.39 2.64
N ASP A 169 21.63 35.92 2.88
CA ASP A 169 22.28 36.06 4.18
C ASP A 169 23.12 37.35 4.26
N ASP A 170 24.05 37.55 3.31
CA ASP A 170 24.96 38.69 3.33
C ASP A 170 25.43 39.09 1.93
N ILE A 171 25.71 40.39 1.73
CA ILE A 171 26.42 40.89 0.56
C ILE A 171 27.83 41.22 1.02
N ARG A 172 28.82 40.48 0.53
CA ARG A 172 30.21 40.65 0.88
C ARG A 172 30.97 41.42 -0.23
N ASN A 173 31.55 42.55 0.17
CA ASN A 173 32.46 43.24 -0.70
C ASN A 173 33.85 42.56 -0.66
N GLY A 174 34.19 41.74 -1.67
CA GLY A 174 35.54 41.22 -1.88
C GLY A 174 36.49 42.31 -2.36
N ILE A 175 37.78 41.98 -2.47
CA ILE A 175 38.83 42.97 -2.85
C ILE A 175 38.63 43.51 -4.29
N ASP A 176 37.97 42.78 -5.16
CA ASP A 176 37.66 43.17 -6.54
C ASP A 176 36.30 42.64 -7.06
N VAL A 177 35.50 41.99 -6.19
CA VAL A 177 34.25 41.29 -6.58
C VAL A 177 33.22 41.42 -5.47
N GLU A 178 32.00 41.72 -5.84
CA GLU A 178 30.85 41.69 -4.95
C GLU A 178 30.22 40.30 -4.96
N LEU A 179 29.95 39.75 -3.77
CA LEU A 179 29.38 38.42 -3.59
C LEU A 179 28.05 38.52 -2.81
N VAL A 180 27.09 37.75 -3.20
CA VAL A 180 25.88 37.51 -2.40
C VAL A 180 25.89 36.07 -1.88
N SER A 181 25.72 35.94 -0.57
CA SER A 181 25.61 34.63 0.09
C SER A 181 24.12 34.28 0.28
N ILE A 182 23.77 33.09 -0.15
CA ILE A 182 22.39 32.58 -0.02
C ILE A 182 22.41 31.30 0.77
N LEU A 183 21.55 31.26 1.80
CA LEU A 183 21.28 30.07 2.59
C LEU A 183 20.12 29.31 1.95
N PHE A 184 20.34 28.05 1.63
CA PHE A 184 19.30 27.16 1.12
C PHE A 184 18.85 26.20 2.20
N GLU A 185 17.54 25.99 2.30
CA GLU A 185 16.92 25.02 3.20
C GLU A 185 16.11 24.01 2.39
N SER A 186 16.38 22.73 2.59
CA SER A 186 15.55 21.65 2.09
C SER A 186 14.40 21.33 3.05
N SER A 187 13.24 21.06 2.51
CA SER A 187 12.16 20.41 3.26
C SER A 187 11.80 19.12 2.57
N VAL A 188 11.94 18.02 3.29
CA VAL A 188 11.67 16.66 2.79
C VAL A 188 10.54 16.03 3.59
N GLN A 189 9.53 15.52 2.89
CA GLN A 189 8.44 14.75 3.47
C GLN A 189 8.43 13.37 2.82
N ASP A 190 8.56 12.36 3.66
CA ASP A 190 8.49 10.97 3.28
C ASP A 190 7.75 10.18 4.36
N THR A 191 6.99 9.16 3.99
CA THR A 191 6.20 8.36 4.92
C THR A 191 6.83 7.00 5.21
N ASP A 192 7.78 6.57 4.39
CA ASP A 192 8.41 5.25 4.46
C ASP A 192 9.94 5.29 4.58
N SER A 193 10.55 6.48 4.57
CA SER A 193 11.99 6.67 4.73
C SER A 193 12.35 7.78 5.72
N TYR A 194 13.50 7.62 6.40
CA TYR A 194 14.02 8.55 7.40
C TYR A 194 15.47 8.96 7.16
N SER A 195 16.08 8.42 6.11
CA SER A 195 17.47 8.68 5.74
C SER A 195 17.54 9.17 4.29
N PHE A 196 18.19 10.29 4.08
CA PHE A 196 18.21 10.95 2.78
C PHE A 196 19.63 11.39 2.40
N SER A 197 19.93 11.28 1.12
CA SER A 197 21.07 11.93 0.49
C SER A 197 20.60 13.11 -0.36
N TYR A 198 21.43 14.14 -0.49
CA TYR A 198 21.11 15.40 -1.14
C TYR A 198 22.08 15.68 -2.26
N HIS A 199 21.57 16.28 -3.33
CA HIS A 199 22.40 16.79 -4.41
C HIS A 199 21.83 18.12 -4.92
N TRP A 200 22.53 19.19 -4.65
CA TRP A 200 22.21 20.54 -5.11
C TRP A 200 23.01 20.89 -6.36
N ASP A 201 22.34 21.48 -7.32
CA ASP A 201 22.96 22.23 -8.45
C ASP A 201 22.54 23.69 -8.33
N PHE A 202 23.49 24.57 -8.22
CA PHE A 202 23.28 26.01 -8.02
C PHE A 202 23.12 26.81 -9.31
N GLY A 203 23.14 26.14 -10.45
CA GLY A 203 22.94 26.76 -11.77
C GLY A 203 24.15 27.56 -12.29
N ASP A 204 25.25 27.65 -11.53
CA ASP A 204 26.51 28.27 -11.91
C ASP A 204 27.62 27.24 -12.19
N GLY A 205 27.27 25.96 -12.17
CA GLY A 205 28.19 24.83 -12.34
C GLY A 205 28.79 24.33 -11.04
N GLN A 206 28.40 24.87 -9.88
CA GLN A 206 28.79 24.38 -8.58
C GLN A 206 27.66 23.54 -7.97
N THR A 207 28.02 22.61 -7.09
CA THR A 207 27.11 21.65 -6.48
C THR A 207 27.39 21.48 -4.98
N SER A 208 26.44 20.95 -4.22
CA SER A 208 26.62 20.58 -2.82
C SER A 208 25.84 19.30 -2.49
N ASN A 209 26.30 18.55 -1.50
CA ASN A 209 25.59 17.38 -0.92
C ASN A 209 25.14 17.62 0.52
N GLU A 210 25.28 18.83 1.03
CA GLU A 210 24.79 19.20 2.35
C GLU A 210 23.26 19.33 2.34
N PRO A 211 22.57 18.98 3.43
CA PRO A 211 21.10 19.13 3.50
C PRO A 211 20.64 20.59 3.30
N ASN A 212 21.36 21.51 3.93
CA ASN A 212 21.04 22.95 3.92
C ASN A 212 22.34 23.74 3.67
N PRO A 213 22.77 23.86 2.41
CA PRO A 213 24.02 24.51 2.08
C PRO A 213 23.92 26.05 2.05
N SER A 214 25.02 26.70 2.26
CA SER A 214 25.24 28.11 1.86
C SER A 214 26.00 28.14 0.55
N HIS A 215 25.65 29.06 -0.36
CA HIS A 215 26.32 29.23 -1.61
C HIS A 215 26.51 30.72 -1.93
N ASP A 216 27.71 31.08 -2.43
CA ASP A 216 28.10 32.45 -2.78
C ASP A 216 28.06 32.65 -4.30
N TYR A 217 27.29 33.63 -4.76
CA TYR A 217 27.26 34.03 -6.17
C TYR A 217 28.02 35.31 -6.38
N ILE A 218 28.77 35.38 -7.48
CA ILE A 218 29.48 36.60 -7.91
C ILE A 218 28.46 37.52 -8.58
N ILE A 219 28.37 38.77 -8.09
CA ILE A 219 27.51 39.78 -8.68
C ILE A 219 28.31 40.47 -9.79
N GLN A 220 28.02 40.17 -11.06
CA GLN A 220 28.65 40.83 -12.24
C GLN A 220 27.64 41.69 -13.01
N ASP A 221 26.51 41.08 -13.35
CA ASP A 221 25.36 41.69 -14.02
C ASP A 221 24.09 41.00 -13.46
N ASP A 222 22.92 41.57 -13.73
CA ASP A 222 21.65 40.97 -13.37
C ASP A 222 21.58 39.56 -13.99
N HIS A 223 21.54 38.56 -13.14
CA HIS A 223 21.53 37.16 -13.56
C HIS A 223 20.54 36.32 -12.77
N GLU A 224 19.85 35.46 -13.51
CA GLU A 224 18.92 34.50 -12.95
C GLU A 224 19.54 33.09 -12.93
N TYR A 225 19.61 32.49 -11.76
CA TYR A 225 20.10 31.12 -11.59
C TYR A 225 18.97 30.16 -11.33
N SER A 226 18.97 29.05 -12.03
CA SER A 226 17.99 27.94 -11.79
C SER A 226 18.64 26.94 -10.86
N ILE A 227 18.06 26.82 -9.68
CA ILE A 227 18.52 25.92 -8.60
C ILE A 227 17.74 24.62 -8.69
N MET A 228 18.44 23.50 -8.60
CA MET A 228 17.82 22.17 -8.52
C MET A 228 18.33 21.43 -7.28
N LEU A 229 17.39 20.79 -6.58
CA LEU A 229 17.68 19.85 -5.49
C LEU A 229 17.10 18.49 -5.86
N ILE A 230 17.94 17.46 -5.80
CA ILE A 230 17.55 16.06 -5.85
C ILE A 230 17.77 15.47 -4.47
N VAL A 231 16.78 14.76 -3.94
CA VAL A 231 16.87 14.01 -2.69
C VAL A 231 16.58 12.55 -2.99
N GLU A 232 17.49 11.68 -2.58
CA GLU A 232 17.35 10.23 -2.70
C GLU A 232 17.19 9.61 -1.31
N ASP A 233 16.19 8.75 -1.15
CA ASP A 233 15.95 7.98 0.06
C ASP A 233 16.82 6.72 0.14
N GLU A 234 16.76 6.00 1.26
CA GLU A 234 17.50 4.75 1.47
C GLU A 234 17.04 3.59 0.58
N THR A 235 15.89 3.71 -0.10
CA THR A 235 15.38 2.73 -1.06
C THR A 235 15.79 3.04 -2.51
N GLY A 236 16.46 4.18 -2.74
CA GLY A 236 16.92 4.66 -4.04
C GLY A 236 15.85 5.41 -4.84
N LYS A 237 14.75 5.84 -4.19
CA LYS A 237 13.75 6.71 -4.83
C LYS A 237 14.17 8.17 -4.73
N GLN A 238 13.92 8.90 -5.81
CA GLN A 238 14.34 10.29 -5.92
C GLN A 238 13.14 11.22 -6.04
N GLY A 239 13.14 12.26 -5.18
CA GLY A 239 12.30 13.44 -5.32
C GLY A 239 13.15 14.62 -5.76
N PHE A 240 12.55 15.62 -6.37
CA PHE A 240 13.26 16.81 -6.79
C PHE A 240 12.42 18.07 -6.61
N ALA A 241 13.11 19.19 -6.44
CA ALA A 241 12.53 20.52 -6.45
C ALA A 241 13.41 21.47 -7.25
N THR A 242 12.81 22.50 -7.83
CA THR A 242 13.51 23.58 -8.51
C THR A 242 13.01 24.93 -8.04
N THR A 243 13.89 25.92 -8.03
CA THR A 243 13.53 27.32 -7.79
C THR A 243 14.46 28.22 -8.60
N THR A 244 14.09 29.48 -8.77
CA THR A 244 14.90 30.48 -9.43
C THR A 244 15.27 31.58 -8.46
N ILE A 245 16.49 32.03 -8.50
CA ILE A 245 16.97 33.19 -7.72
C ILE A 245 17.51 34.26 -8.68
N GLU A 246 17.33 35.53 -8.32
CA GLU A 246 17.89 36.68 -9.03
C GLU A 246 19.08 37.22 -8.25
N VAL A 247 20.15 37.44 -8.92
CA VAL A 247 21.39 38.10 -8.39
C VAL A 247 21.64 39.35 -9.20
N ASP A 248 21.39 40.54 -8.61
CA ASP A 248 21.50 41.80 -9.28
C ASP A 248 22.44 42.81 -8.57
N GLN A 249 22.96 43.78 -9.32
CA GLN A 249 23.82 44.84 -8.79
C GLN A 249 23.06 46.00 -8.11
N GLY A 250 21.76 46.05 -8.22
CA GLY A 250 21.00 47.27 -7.95
C GLY A 250 20.04 47.24 -6.79
N ASN A 251 19.75 46.09 -6.21
CA ASN A 251 18.69 45.99 -5.24
C ASN A 251 19.20 45.76 -3.82
N SER A 252 19.68 46.82 -3.18
CA SER A 252 19.94 46.81 -1.72
C SER A 252 18.66 46.75 -0.85
N SER A 253 17.52 46.35 -1.41
CA SER A 253 16.27 46.16 -0.71
C SER A 253 15.77 44.72 -0.89
N PHE A 254 16.44 43.78 -0.24
CA PHE A 254 15.84 42.46 -0.02
C PHE A 254 14.57 42.62 0.87
N PRO A 255 13.49 41.94 0.57
CA PRO A 255 12.34 41.95 1.46
C PRO A 255 12.74 41.37 2.82
N ILE A 256 12.58 42.17 3.88
CA ILE A 256 12.78 41.82 5.28
C ILE A 256 11.69 40.84 5.71
#